data_1e29416c1f5d7c45397dce9d82b5d4d8
#
_entry.id   1e29416c1f5d7c45397dce9d82b5d4d8
#
_cell.length_a   1.000
_cell.length_b   1.000
_cell.length_c   1.000
_cell.angle_alpha   90.00
_cell.angle_beta   90.00
_cell.angle_gamma   90.00
#
_symmetry.space_group_name_H-M   'P 1'
#
loop_
_entity.id
_entity.type
_entity.pdbx_description
1 polymer ?
#
loop_
_entity_poly.entity_id
_entity_poly.type
_entity_poly.pdbx_seq_one_letter_code
_entity_poly.pdbx_strand_id
1 'polypeptide(L)'
;MDFNKKINEIESELTRLERQKEQEAAMLDVLPVRYELNMMALEKYMPDIYNFFKDYVPERAFRFFCTENGEPNVLWLSENKALYGNEPFKDAEEQVKYIFQHNKLQCVNFVKDWFVGGRIHIKYNNAIADLKPDITRCDMTLNKFVGFDIPMVVMYGIGLGYQLGYLYEKFKIKNLFAFEPDLDIFYASLFCFDWSALLDFMSRESISLHIFLGVDENLLVGDMINALSSKGAFWSSAYFSFAHYNSDKINKLVARVEKEFHLLRSGWGFFDDNIYSLAHSRIHLLNEDFFLKKERDMSFLKDIPAFVVGNGPSLDKNINFIKNLSDQVIIIACGSAVSALYKEGIQADIYVAVERTKSSADFLDIMNARNYLREMAFLSVDVIHPDCKKFFRKTGLAFKADEPIYTYLSALSEQKYDTLDYSNPFVGNSGLNYALLLGFKNVYLFGIDNGYKN
;
A
#
# COMPACT_ATOMS: atom_id res chain seq x y z
N MET A 1 -47.89 -35.87 -34.73
CA MET A 1 -46.94 -34.73 -34.60
C MET A 1 -47.55 -33.61 -35.42
N ASP A 2 -47.85 -32.49 -34.81
CA ASP A 2 -48.51 -31.37 -35.49
C ASP A 2 -47.47 -30.62 -36.35
N PHE A 3 -47.57 -30.83 -37.67
CA PHE A 3 -46.62 -30.26 -38.66
C PHE A 3 -46.67 -28.70 -38.63
N ASN A 4 -47.84 -28.11 -38.41
CA ASN A 4 -48.02 -26.66 -38.31
C ASN A 4 -47.30 -26.10 -37.07
N LYS A 5 -47.25 -26.83 -35.96
CA LYS A 5 -46.49 -26.42 -34.77
C LYS A 5 -44.99 -26.35 -35.03
N LYS A 6 -44.46 -27.32 -35.75
CA LYS A 6 -43.03 -27.31 -36.17
C LYS A 6 -42.68 -26.21 -37.12
N ILE A 7 -43.57 -25.86 -38.07
CA ILE A 7 -43.36 -24.74 -38.99
C ILE A 7 -43.32 -23.43 -38.19
N ASN A 8 -44.26 -23.18 -37.30
CA ASN A 8 -44.29 -21.99 -36.47
C ASN A 8 -43.05 -21.88 -35.55
N GLU A 9 -42.56 -22.97 -34.99
CA GLU A 9 -41.33 -23.02 -34.23
C GLU A 9 -40.12 -22.65 -35.07
N ILE A 10 -40.00 -23.12 -36.32
CA ILE A 10 -38.92 -22.79 -37.26
C ILE A 10 -39.00 -21.31 -37.71
N GLU A 11 -40.20 -20.81 -38.04
CA GLU A 11 -40.37 -19.40 -38.40
C GLU A 11 -40.04 -18.48 -37.24
N SER A 12 -40.43 -18.78 -36.04
CA SER A 12 -40.07 -18.06 -34.83
C SER A 12 -38.56 -18.03 -34.62
N GLU A 13 -37.90 -19.17 -34.81
CA GLU A 13 -36.45 -19.28 -34.66
C GLU A 13 -35.69 -18.52 -35.76
N LEU A 14 -36.14 -18.56 -36.99
CA LEU A 14 -35.57 -17.77 -38.09
C LEU A 14 -35.68 -16.25 -37.80
N THR A 15 -36.85 -15.76 -37.42
CA THR A 15 -37.10 -14.37 -37.05
C THR A 15 -36.17 -13.93 -35.88
N ARG A 16 -35.98 -14.81 -34.91
CA ARG A 16 -35.06 -14.56 -33.78
C ARG A 16 -33.59 -14.42 -34.25
N LEU A 17 -33.13 -15.34 -35.12
CA LEU A 17 -31.76 -15.31 -35.65
C LEU A 17 -31.51 -14.07 -36.56
N GLU A 18 -32.49 -13.69 -37.37
CA GLU A 18 -32.42 -12.48 -38.18
C GLU A 18 -32.26 -11.25 -37.29
N ARG A 19 -33.12 -11.08 -36.27
CA ARG A 19 -33.03 -10.02 -35.29
C ARG A 19 -31.68 -9.97 -34.55
N GLN A 20 -31.19 -11.12 -34.10
CA GLN A 20 -29.90 -11.21 -33.44
C GLN A 20 -28.76 -10.77 -34.36
N LYS A 21 -28.81 -11.15 -35.64
CA LYS A 21 -27.82 -10.75 -36.65
C LYS A 21 -27.82 -9.25 -36.91
N GLU A 22 -29.03 -8.60 -36.98
CA GLU A 22 -29.15 -7.15 -37.10
C GLU A 22 -28.59 -6.44 -35.86
N GLN A 23 -28.90 -6.93 -34.68
CA GLN A 23 -28.39 -6.38 -33.42
C GLN A 23 -26.86 -6.52 -33.33
N GLU A 24 -26.29 -7.67 -33.74
CA GLU A 24 -24.85 -7.88 -33.76
C GLU A 24 -24.16 -6.92 -34.74
N ALA A 25 -24.73 -6.71 -35.92
CA ALA A 25 -24.20 -5.73 -36.88
C ALA A 25 -24.21 -4.28 -36.30
N ALA A 26 -25.33 -3.88 -35.71
CA ALA A 26 -25.44 -2.55 -35.07
C ALA A 26 -24.46 -2.41 -33.87
N MET A 27 -24.29 -3.44 -33.10
CA MET A 27 -23.30 -3.49 -31.99
C MET A 27 -21.88 -3.29 -32.53
N LEU A 28 -21.47 -4.01 -33.59
CA LEU A 28 -20.14 -3.91 -34.17
C LEU A 28 -19.80 -2.52 -34.71
N ASP A 29 -20.80 -1.74 -35.11
CA ASP A 29 -20.63 -0.33 -35.51
C ASP A 29 -20.39 0.59 -34.30
N VAL A 30 -20.96 0.27 -33.14
CA VAL A 30 -20.85 1.09 -31.92
C VAL A 30 -19.57 0.80 -31.13
N LEU A 31 -19.08 -0.45 -31.09
CA LEU A 31 -17.93 -0.86 -30.29
C LEU A 31 -16.66 -0.02 -30.52
N PRO A 32 -16.24 0.26 -31.79
CA PRO A 32 -15.06 1.09 -32.04
C PRO A 32 -15.22 2.53 -31.54
N VAL A 33 -16.40 3.12 -31.69
CA VAL A 33 -16.68 4.47 -31.18
C VAL A 33 -16.59 4.53 -29.67
N ARG A 34 -17.13 3.53 -29.00
CA ARG A 34 -17.01 3.39 -27.54
C ARG A 34 -15.57 3.24 -27.08
N TYR A 35 -14.78 2.43 -27.77
CA TYR A 35 -13.35 2.29 -27.50
C TYR A 35 -12.62 3.63 -27.59
N GLU A 36 -12.84 4.41 -28.66
CA GLU A 36 -12.23 5.73 -28.81
C GLU A 36 -12.59 6.68 -27.66
N LEU A 37 -13.88 6.76 -27.30
CA LEU A 37 -14.36 7.60 -26.19
C LEU A 37 -13.73 7.16 -24.85
N ASN A 38 -13.64 5.86 -24.62
CA ASN A 38 -13.02 5.32 -23.43
C ASN A 38 -11.51 5.59 -23.38
N MET A 39 -10.82 5.49 -24.51
CA MET A 39 -9.39 5.83 -24.60
C MET A 39 -9.14 7.31 -24.33
N MET A 40 -9.97 8.21 -24.86
CA MET A 40 -9.89 9.64 -24.53
C MET A 40 -10.12 9.92 -23.03
N ALA A 41 -11.04 9.21 -22.40
CA ALA A 41 -11.28 9.32 -20.97
C ALA A 41 -10.12 8.76 -20.14
N LEU A 42 -9.54 7.64 -20.56
CA LEU A 42 -8.35 7.09 -19.91
C LEU A 42 -7.14 8.01 -20.03
N GLU A 43 -6.92 8.65 -21.21
CA GLU A 43 -5.87 9.65 -21.38
C GLU A 43 -5.99 10.79 -20.38
N LYS A 44 -7.22 11.25 -20.15
CA LYS A 44 -7.51 12.36 -19.23
C LYS A 44 -7.40 11.97 -17.75
N TYR A 45 -7.92 10.82 -17.35
CA TYR A 45 -8.10 10.44 -15.95
C TYR A 45 -7.12 9.40 -15.44
N MET A 46 -6.60 8.53 -16.32
CA MET A 46 -5.71 7.40 -16.00
C MET A 46 -4.64 7.22 -17.07
N PRO A 47 -3.73 8.22 -17.26
CA PRO A 47 -2.78 8.26 -18.37
C PRO A 47 -1.85 7.03 -18.42
N ASP A 48 -1.54 6.41 -17.30
CA ASP A 48 -0.70 5.20 -17.28
C ASP A 48 -1.42 4.02 -17.94
N ILE A 49 -2.72 3.85 -17.67
CA ILE A 49 -3.55 2.81 -18.30
C ILE A 49 -3.72 3.11 -19.80
N TYR A 50 -3.98 4.36 -20.16
CA TYR A 50 -4.03 4.79 -21.56
C TYR A 50 -2.74 4.44 -22.30
N ASN A 51 -1.58 4.83 -21.76
CA ASN A 51 -0.29 4.58 -22.39
C ASN A 51 0.01 3.09 -22.57
N PHE A 52 -0.49 2.25 -21.67
CA PHE A 52 -0.35 0.80 -21.79
C PHE A 52 -1.26 0.23 -22.90
N PHE A 53 -2.53 0.66 -22.96
CA PHE A 53 -3.52 0.04 -23.85
C PHE A 53 -3.63 0.66 -25.24
N LYS A 54 -3.08 1.85 -25.49
CA LYS A 54 -3.13 2.49 -26.84
C LYS A 54 -2.50 1.64 -27.94
N ASP A 55 -1.47 0.85 -27.63
CA ASP A 55 -0.75 -0.02 -28.55
C ASP A 55 -0.89 -1.51 -28.14
N TYR A 56 -1.87 -1.83 -27.28
CA TYR A 56 -2.05 -3.18 -26.75
C TYR A 56 -2.57 -4.15 -27.83
N VAL A 57 -1.94 -5.30 -27.92
CA VAL A 57 -2.38 -6.40 -28.78
C VAL A 57 -2.77 -7.56 -27.86
N PRO A 58 -4.03 -8.02 -27.93
CA PRO A 58 -4.48 -9.15 -27.12
C PRO A 58 -3.65 -10.42 -27.34
N GLU A 59 -3.34 -11.12 -26.27
CA GLU A 59 -2.62 -12.39 -26.32
C GLU A 59 -3.50 -13.51 -26.87
N ARG A 60 -4.82 -13.45 -26.57
CA ARG A 60 -5.80 -14.45 -27.00
C ARG A 60 -6.71 -13.87 -28.07
N ALA A 61 -6.93 -14.66 -29.12
CA ALA A 61 -7.90 -14.30 -30.14
C ALA A 61 -9.33 -14.41 -29.59
N PHE A 62 -10.11 -13.36 -29.74
CA PHE A 62 -11.52 -13.31 -29.36
C PHE A 62 -12.34 -12.57 -30.39
N ARG A 63 -13.67 -12.73 -30.31
CA ARG A 63 -14.63 -11.92 -31.05
C ARG A 63 -15.73 -11.42 -30.16
N PHE A 64 -16.26 -10.27 -30.48
CA PHE A 64 -17.51 -9.77 -29.90
C PHE A 64 -18.69 -10.46 -30.60
N PHE A 65 -19.73 -10.72 -29.83
CA PHE A 65 -21.01 -11.19 -30.33
C PHE A 65 -22.13 -10.62 -29.48
N CYS A 66 -23.34 -10.61 -30.04
CA CYS A 66 -24.54 -10.14 -29.37
C CYS A 66 -25.32 -11.34 -28.83
N THR A 67 -25.73 -11.29 -27.57
CA THR A 67 -26.66 -12.29 -27.03
C THR A 67 -28.05 -12.12 -27.66
N GLU A 68 -28.96 -13.04 -27.37
CA GLU A 68 -30.34 -12.98 -27.86
C GLU A 68 -31.08 -11.70 -27.41
N ASN A 69 -30.66 -11.11 -26.29
CA ASN A 69 -31.21 -9.85 -25.75
C ASN A 69 -30.55 -8.60 -26.28
N GLY A 70 -29.59 -8.73 -27.21
CA GLY A 70 -28.85 -7.58 -27.76
C GLY A 70 -27.69 -7.11 -26.87
N GLU A 71 -27.27 -7.89 -25.92
CA GLU A 71 -26.20 -7.53 -24.96
C GLU A 71 -24.83 -7.97 -25.48
N PRO A 72 -23.80 -7.07 -25.46
CA PRO A 72 -22.46 -7.44 -25.89
C PRO A 72 -21.84 -8.50 -25.00
N ASN A 73 -21.14 -9.46 -25.61
CA ASN A 73 -20.39 -10.51 -24.93
C ASN A 73 -19.13 -10.86 -25.74
N VAL A 74 -18.21 -11.58 -25.17
CA VAL A 74 -16.93 -11.97 -25.75
C VAL A 74 -16.85 -13.48 -25.84
N LEU A 75 -16.44 -13.99 -27.02
CA LEU A 75 -16.14 -15.39 -27.26
C LEU A 75 -14.64 -15.58 -27.46
N TRP A 76 -14.01 -16.35 -26.58
CA TRP A 76 -12.62 -16.77 -26.70
C TRP A 76 -12.52 -17.88 -27.76
N LEU A 77 -11.82 -17.59 -28.87
CA LEU A 77 -11.82 -18.49 -30.04
C LEU A 77 -11.09 -19.80 -29.79
N SER A 78 -9.99 -19.76 -29.02
CA SER A 78 -9.21 -20.95 -28.68
C SER A 78 -9.94 -21.93 -27.77
N GLU A 79 -10.81 -21.41 -26.89
CA GLU A 79 -11.54 -22.19 -25.89
C GLU A 79 -12.96 -22.50 -26.34
N ASN A 80 -13.45 -21.81 -27.38
CA ASN A 80 -14.84 -21.80 -27.83
C ASN A 80 -15.81 -21.53 -26.64
N LYS A 81 -15.43 -20.57 -25.78
CA LYS A 81 -16.15 -20.27 -24.54
C LYS A 81 -16.47 -18.78 -24.48
N ALA A 82 -17.73 -18.47 -24.20
CA ALA A 82 -18.14 -17.09 -23.93
C ALA A 82 -17.73 -16.68 -22.50
N LEU A 83 -17.48 -15.39 -22.32
CA LEU A 83 -17.12 -14.84 -21.00
C LEU A 83 -18.31 -14.88 -20.04
N TYR A 84 -19.49 -14.52 -20.51
CA TYR A 84 -20.74 -14.55 -19.75
C TYR A 84 -21.77 -15.51 -20.39
N GLY A 85 -22.84 -15.76 -19.64
CA GLY A 85 -24.02 -16.48 -20.12
C GLY A 85 -24.84 -15.69 -21.14
N ASN A 86 -26.12 -16.01 -21.24
CA ASN A 86 -27.03 -15.42 -22.22
C ASN A 86 -27.58 -14.04 -21.83
N GLU A 87 -27.49 -13.64 -20.57
CA GLU A 87 -28.06 -12.41 -20.02
C GLU A 87 -26.99 -11.64 -19.18
N PRO A 88 -25.87 -11.18 -19.77
CA PRO A 88 -24.76 -10.53 -19.05
C PRO A 88 -25.18 -9.37 -18.14
N PHE A 89 -26.09 -8.54 -18.58
CA PHE A 89 -26.58 -7.38 -17.80
C PHE A 89 -27.39 -7.82 -16.59
N LYS A 90 -28.29 -8.77 -16.80
CA LYS A 90 -29.12 -9.33 -15.72
C LYS A 90 -28.27 -10.09 -14.70
N ASP A 91 -27.32 -10.89 -15.18
CA ASP A 91 -26.41 -11.63 -14.30
C ASP A 91 -25.59 -10.64 -13.43
N ALA A 92 -25.12 -9.54 -13.99
CA ALA A 92 -24.40 -8.47 -13.28
C ALA A 92 -25.33 -7.76 -12.27
N GLU A 93 -26.56 -7.44 -12.63
CA GLU A 93 -27.55 -6.85 -11.73
C GLU A 93 -27.90 -7.78 -10.56
N GLU A 94 -28.14 -9.05 -10.84
CA GLU A 94 -28.44 -10.07 -9.82
C GLU A 94 -27.26 -10.29 -8.88
N GLN A 95 -26.02 -10.27 -9.38
CA GLN A 95 -24.82 -10.33 -8.56
C GLN A 95 -24.77 -9.15 -7.57
N VAL A 96 -24.99 -7.91 -8.04
CA VAL A 96 -24.99 -6.75 -7.16
C VAL A 96 -26.14 -6.81 -6.15
N LYS A 97 -27.33 -7.29 -6.53
CA LYS A 97 -28.44 -7.54 -5.61
C LYS A 97 -28.07 -8.57 -4.54
N TYR A 98 -27.40 -9.65 -4.94
CA TYR A 98 -26.92 -10.68 -4.03
C TYR A 98 -25.92 -10.11 -3.02
N ILE A 99 -24.91 -9.35 -3.50
CA ILE A 99 -23.92 -8.67 -2.66
C ILE A 99 -24.62 -7.76 -1.63
N PHE A 100 -25.59 -6.98 -2.07
CA PHE A 100 -26.35 -6.08 -1.20
C PHE A 100 -27.09 -6.80 -0.07
N GLN A 101 -27.59 -7.99 -0.35
CA GLN A 101 -28.40 -8.77 0.61
C GLN A 101 -27.55 -9.64 1.55
N HIS A 102 -26.39 -10.15 1.08
CA HIS A 102 -25.67 -11.22 1.76
C HIS A 102 -24.28 -10.84 2.24
N ASN A 103 -23.59 -9.92 1.53
CA ASN A 103 -22.26 -9.50 1.96
C ASN A 103 -22.35 -8.64 3.22
N LYS A 104 -21.31 -8.77 4.04
CA LYS A 104 -21.18 -8.03 5.28
C LYS A 104 -20.12 -6.95 5.15
N LEU A 105 -20.36 -5.83 5.80
CA LEU A 105 -19.35 -4.79 5.97
C LEU A 105 -18.35 -5.24 7.03
N GLN A 106 -17.09 -5.39 6.63
CA GLN A 106 -16.00 -5.66 7.56
C GLN A 106 -15.47 -4.35 8.12
N CYS A 107 -15.41 -4.21 9.42
CA CYS A 107 -14.95 -2.99 10.08
C CYS A 107 -13.78 -3.26 11.03
N VAL A 108 -13.04 -2.19 11.35
CA VAL A 108 -12.05 -2.25 12.43
C VAL A 108 -12.77 -2.43 13.76
N ASN A 109 -12.34 -3.42 14.52
CA ASN A 109 -12.83 -3.61 15.88
C ASN A 109 -12.01 -2.73 16.84
N PHE A 110 -12.59 -1.63 17.30
CA PHE A 110 -11.98 -0.77 18.30
C PHE A 110 -12.12 -1.41 19.69
N VAL A 111 -11.03 -1.94 20.20
CA VAL A 111 -10.94 -2.49 21.56
C VAL A 111 -10.33 -1.44 22.47
N LYS A 112 -10.89 -1.28 23.67
CA LYS A 112 -10.34 -0.39 24.69
C LYS A 112 -8.93 -0.81 25.07
N ASP A 113 -7.99 0.12 24.92
CA ASP A 113 -6.63 -0.10 25.40
C ASP A 113 -6.53 0.30 26.87
N TRP A 114 -6.11 -0.65 27.70
CA TRP A 114 -5.94 -0.45 29.15
C TRP A 114 -4.65 0.31 29.49
N PHE A 115 -3.74 0.45 28.54
CA PHE A 115 -2.50 1.19 28.75
C PHE A 115 -2.74 2.70 28.61
N VAL A 116 -2.99 3.34 29.74
CA VAL A 116 -3.29 4.78 29.80
C VAL A 116 -2.00 5.59 29.90
N GLY A 117 -1.05 5.40 29.00
CA GLY A 117 0.23 6.11 28.98
C GLY A 117 0.18 7.60 28.58
N GLY A 118 -0.97 8.25 28.68
CA GLY A 118 -1.14 9.67 28.35
C GLY A 118 -1.13 9.98 26.83
N ARG A 119 -0.94 8.98 25.99
CA ARG A 119 -0.88 9.13 24.52
C ARG A 119 -2.23 9.55 23.96
N ILE A 120 -2.21 10.51 23.06
CA ILE A 120 -3.43 11.10 22.47
C ILE A 120 -4.21 10.06 21.68
N HIS A 121 -3.53 9.25 20.84
CA HIS A 121 -4.20 8.22 20.04
C HIS A 121 -4.91 7.17 20.89
N ILE A 122 -4.36 6.80 22.07
CA ILE A 122 -5.02 5.88 22.99
C ILE A 122 -6.30 6.52 23.57
N LYS A 123 -6.24 7.80 23.92
CA LYS A 123 -7.43 8.53 24.42
C LYS A 123 -8.54 8.57 23.38
N TYR A 124 -8.22 8.87 22.12
CA TYR A 124 -9.20 8.86 21.04
C TYR A 124 -9.73 7.45 20.74
N ASN A 125 -8.85 6.44 20.68
CA ASN A 125 -9.27 5.06 20.48
C ASN A 125 -10.24 4.59 21.58
N ASN A 126 -9.93 4.92 22.85
CA ASN A 126 -10.81 4.60 23.97
C ASN A 126 -12.13 5.36 23.92
N ALA A 127 -12.12 6.64 23.53
CA ALA A 127 -13.35 7.42 23.35
C ALA A 127 -14.23 6.82 22.24
N ILE A 128 -13.65 6.40 21.11
CA ILE A 128 -14.40 5.70 20.05
C ILE A 128 -14.93 4.35 20.56
N ALA A 129 -14.13 3.61 21.32
CA ALA A 129 -14.56 2.35 21.91
C ALA A 129 -15.69 2.51 22.93
N ASP A 130 -15.76 3.65 23.62
CA ASP A 130 -16.85 3.96 24.55
C ASP A 130 -18.18 4.33 23.84
N LEU A 131 -18.12 4.83 22.60
CA LEU A 131 -19.29 5.04 21.74
C LEU A 131 -19.90 3.74 21.20
N LYS A 132 -19.32 2.61 21.56
CA LYS A 132 -19.44 1.29 20.96
C LYS A 132 -20.79 0.55 21.07
N PRO A 133 -21.80 0.87 21.87
CA PRO A 133 -23.03 0.10 21.81
C PRO A 133 -23.63 0.00 20.40
N ASP A 134 -23.33 1.00 19.56
CA ASP A 134 -23.88 1.08 18.20
C ASP A 134 -22.91 0.69 17.06
N ILE A 135 -21.59 0.61 17.31
CA ILE A 135 -20.57 0.32 16.28
C ILE A 135 -20.28 -1.19 16.16
N THR A 136 -20.74 -2.03 17.10
CA THR A 136 -20.66 -3.51 17.01
C THR A 136 -21.49 -4.09 15.86
N ARG A 137 -21.96 -3.25 14.94
CA ARG A 137 -22.73 -3.60 13.76
C ARG A 137 -21.88 -4.09 12.58
N CYS A 138 -20.59 -4.31 12.77
CA CYS A 138 -19.66 -4.70 11.71
C CYS A 138 -19.95 -6.07 11.08
N ASP A 139 -20.82 -6.88 11.62
CA ASP A 139 -21.30 -8.13 11.01
C ASP A 139 -22.65 -7.99 10.30
N MET A 140 -23.14 -6.77 10.16
CA MET A 140 -24.40 -6.55 9.47
C MET A 140 -24.24 -6.64 7.95
N THR A 141 -25.26 -7.17 7.30
CA THR A 141 -25.37 -7.18 5.84
C THR A 141 -25.47 -5.77 5.29
N LEU A 142 -24.99 -5.57 4.07
CA LEU A 142 -24.86 -4.25 3.42
C LEU A 142 -26.21 -3.53 3.29
N ASN A 143 -27.32 -4.26 3.17
CA ASN A 143 -28.67 -3.69 3.10
C ASN A 143 -29.08 -2.87 4.35
N LYS A 144 -28.37 -3.02 5.47
CA LYS A 144 -28.56 -2.19 6.67
C LYS A 144 -27.87 -0.83 6.62
N PHE A 145 -27.03 -0.63 5.62
CA PHE A 145 -26.26 0.60 5.41
C PHE A 145 -26.80 1.45 4.25
N VAL A 146 -28.07 1.30 3.92
CA VAL A 146 -28.72 2.11 2.88
C VAL A 146 -28.57 3.60 3.20
N GLY A 147 -28.06 4.36 2.25
CA GLY A 147 -27.85 5.81 2.40
C GLY A 147 -26.55 6.21 3.10
N PHE A 148 -25.78 5.27 3.65
CA PHE A 148 -24.45 5.53 4.21
C PHE A 148 -23.37 5.43 3.14
N ASP A 149 -22.31 6.21 3.31
CA ASP A 149 -21.11 6.09 2.49
C ASP A 149 -20.35 4.81 2.87
N ILE A 150 -19.96 4.02 1.86
CA ILE A 150 -19.08 2.88 2.02
C ILE A 150 -17.64 3.38 1.82
N PRO A 151 -16.78 3.34 2.85
CA PRO A 151 -15.44 3.87 2.76
C PRO A 151 -14.59 3.21 1.67
N MET A 152 -14.65 1.88 1.56
CA MET A 152 -13.83 1.14 0.61
C MET A 152 -14.53 -0.13 0.11
N VAL A 153 -14.33 -0.44 -1.15
CA VAL A 153 -14.73 -1.72 -1.77
C VAL A 153 -13.52 -2.32 -2.47
N VAL A 154 -13.36 -3.63 -2.33
CA VAL A 154 -12.35 -4.42 -3.04
C VAL A 154 -13.06 -5.37 -4.00
N MET A 155 -12.88 -5.17 -5.29
CA MET A 155 -13.47 -5.98 -6.35
C MET A 155 -12.41 -6.80 -7.06
N TYR A 156 -12.57 -8.10 -7.09
CA TYR A 156 -11.69 -9.03 -7.79
C TYR A 156 -12.34 -9.49 -9.08
N GLY A 157 -11.73 -9.11 -10.20
CA GLY A 157 -12.26 -9.27 -11.53
C GLY A 157 -13.14 -8.09 -11.95
N ILE A 158 -12.75 -7.41 -13.04
CA ILE A 158 -13.55 -6.34 -13.65
C ILE A 158 -14.50 -6.94 -14.68
N GLY A 159 -14.07 -8.00 -15.39
CA GLY A 159 -14.83 -8.54 -16.49
C GLY A 159 -15.06 -7.47 -17.56
N LEU A 160 -16.25 -7.46 -18.16
CA LEU A 160 -16.64 -6.38 -19.10
C LEU A 160 -17.13 -5.11 -18.39
N GLY A 161 -17.17 -5.05 -17.05
CA GLY A 161 -17.49 -3.85 -16.29
C GLY A 161 -18.97 -3.62 -15.98
N TYR A 162 -19.88 -4.47 -16.42
CA TYR A 162 -21.34 -4.24 -16.34
C TYR A 162 -21.84 -4.06 -14.89
N GLN A 163 -21.26 -4.78 -13.92
CA GLN A 163 -21.62 -4.67 -12.51
C GLN A 163 -21.27 -3.30 -11.89
N LEU A 164 -20.36 -2.55 -12.49
CA LEU A 164 -19.94 -1.24 -11.95
C LEU A 164 -21.09 -0.24 -11.93
N GLY A 165 -21.89 -0.18 -13.00
CA GLY A 165 -23.08 0.67 -13.05
C GLY A 165 -24.06 0.34 -11.93
N TYR A 166 -24.47 -0.92 -11.82
CA TYR A 166 -25.38 -1.37 -10.78
C TYR A 166 -24.82 -1.21 -9.37
N LEU A 167 -23.50 -1.35 -9.20
CA LEU A 167 -22.82 -1.16 -7.91
C LEU A 167 -23.01 0.29 -7.40
N TYR A 168 -22.79 1.29 -8.27
CA TYR A 168 -22.93 2.69 -7.91
C TYR A 168 -24.39 3.17 -7.83
N GLU A 169 -25.34 2.45 -8.42
CA GLU A 169 -26.77 2.68 -8.17
C GLU A 169 -27.19 2.25 -6.75
N LYS A 170 -26.54 1.23 -6.18
CA LYS A 170 -26.89 0.68 -4.86
C LYS A 170 -26.09 1.26 -3.72
N PHE A 171 -24.82 1.61 -3.96
CA PHE A 171 -23.88 2.01 -2.91
C PHE A 171 -23.24 3.35 -3.17
N LYS A 172 -23.03 4.12 -2.13
CA LYS A 172 -22.18 5.33 -2.13
C LYS A 172 -20.76 4.95 -1.76
N ILE A 173 -19.99 4.45 -2.72
CA ILE A 173 -18.61 4.00 -2.53
C ILE A 173 -17.67 5.19 -2.67
N LYS A 174 -16.75 5.37 -1.70
CA LYS A 174 -15.74 6.45 -1.74
C LYS A 174 -14.43 6.01 -2.38
N ASN A 175 -14.01 4.78 -2.17
CA ASN A 175 -12.80 4.22 -2.77
C ASN A 175 -13.09 2.83 -3.32
N LEU A 176 -12.89 2.63 -4.62
CA LEU A 176 -13.00 1.33 -5.27
C LEU A 176 -11.61 0.84 -5.69
N PHE A 177 -11.21 -0.31 -5.18
CA PHE A 177 -10.02 -1.06 -5.59
C PHE A 177 -10.48 -2.20 -6.49
N ALA A 178 -10.19 -2.12 -7.77
CA ALA A 178 -10.60 -3.09 -8.77
C ALA A 178 -9.37 -3.82 -9.34
N PHE A 179 -9.35 -5.14 -9.23
CA PHE A 179 -8.27 -5.99 -9.69
C PHE A 179 -8.70 -6.80 -10.91
N GLU A 180 -7.98 -6.69 -12.01
CA GLU A 180 -8.18 -7.53 -13.19
C GLU A 180 -6.85 -8.20 -13.59
N PRO A 181 -6.70 -9.50 -13.29
CA PRO A 181 -5.47 -10.21 -13.61
C PRO A 181 -5.35 -10.57 -15.09
N ASP A 182 -6.41 -10.40 -15.86
CA ASP A 182 -6.48 -10.73 -17.28
C ASP A 182 -6.58 -9.47 -18.12
N LEU A 183 -5.47 -9.12 -18.76
CA LEU A 183 -5.36 -7.90 -19.57
C LEU A 183 -6.27 -7.91 -20.79
N ASP A 184 -6.50 -9.09 -21.41
CA ASP A 184 -7.40 -9.22 -22.55
C ASP A 184 -8.85 -8.97 -22.18
N ILE A 185 -9.25 -9.37 -20.96
CA ILE A 185 -10.61 -9.08 -20.43
C ILE A 185 -10.79 -7.58 -20.23
N PHE A 186 -9.81 -6.92 -19.61
CA PHE A 186 -9.89 -5.47 -19.45
C PHE A 186 -9.90 -4.75 -20.79
N TYR A 187 -9.05 -5.16 -21.74
CA TYR A 187 -9.05 -4.62 -23.10
C TYR A 187 -10.42 -4.75 -23.78
N ALA A 188 -11.05 -5.92 -23.67
CA ALA A 188 -12.39 -6.15 -24.22
C ALA A 188 -13.43 -5.25 -23.54
N SER A 189 -13.29 -4.96 -22.25
CA SER A 189 -14.20 -4.06 -21.53
C SER A 189 -14.20 -2.64 -22.09
N LEU A 190 -13.08 -2.19 -22.70
CA LEU A 190 -12.97 -0.87 -23.32
C LEU A 190 -13.90 -0.70 -24.54
N PHE A 191 -14.37 -1.79 -25.13
CA PHE A 191 -15.37 -1.77 -26.21
C PHE A 191 -16.81 -1.89 -25.69
N CYS A 192 -17.01 -2.65 -24.61
CA CYS A 192 -18.36 -3.05 -24.16
C CYS A 192 -18.96 -2.14 -23.09
N PHE A 193 -18.13 -1.59 -22.20
CA PHE A 193 -18.57 -0.76 -21.07
C PHE A 193 -18.27 0.72 -21.31
N ASP A 194 -19.11 1.60 -20.77
CA ASP A 194 -18.91 3.04 -20.86
C ASP A 194 -18.02 3.56 -19.73
N TRP A 195 -16.71 3.34 -19.89
CA TRP A 195 -15.70 3.85 -18.97
C TRP A 195 -15.67 5.38 -18.92
N SER A 196 -15.98 6.04 -20.04
CA SER A 196 -15.95 7.50 -20.10
C SER A 196 -16.99 8.11 -19.17
N ALA A 197 -18.22 7.61 -19.20
CA ALA A 197 -19.27 8.05 -18.30
C ALA A 197 -18.97 7.75 -16.83
N LEU A 198 -18.42 6.55 -16.54
CA LEU A 198 -18.04 6.18 -15.18
C LEU A 198 -16.92 7.07 -14.62
N LEU A 199 -15.86 7.31 -15.38
CA LEU A 199 -14.72 8.13 -14.96
C LEU A 199 -15.12 9.60 -14.76
N ASP A 200 -15.97 10.16 -15.64
CA ASP A 200 -16.52 11.49 -15.46
C ASP A 200 -17.41 11.59 -14.21
N PHE A 201 -18.25 10.59 -13.96
CA PHE A 201 -19.06 10.50 -12.74
C PHE A 201 -18.16 10.47 -11.48
N MET A 202 -17.17 9.57 -11.45
CA MET A 202 -16.27 9.45 -10.30
C MET A 202 -15.47 10.73 -10.02
N SER A 203 -15.03 11.40 -11.09
CA SER A 203 -14.31 12.68 -10.96
C SER A 203 -15.21 13.76 -10.35
N ARG A 204 -16.47 13.88 -10.80
CA ARG A 204 -17.43 14.87 -10.27
C ARG A 204 -17.81 14.62 -8.82
N GLU A 205 -17.99 13.36 -8.45
CA GLU A 205 -18.36 12.95 -7.08
C GLU A 205 -17.16 12.82 -6.14
N SER A 206 -15.93 13.10 -6.61
CA SER A 206 -14.69 12.92 -5.84
C SER A 206 -14.50 11.50 -5.31
N ILE A 207 -14.88 10.51 -6.12
CA ILE A 207 -14.70 9.08 -5.84
C ILE A 207 -13.33 8.65 -6.35
N SER A 208 -12.61 7.87 -5.54
CA SER A 208 -11.32 7.30 -5.93
C SER A 208 -11.51 5.91 -6.55
N LEU A 209 -11.01 5.75 -7.77
CA LEU A 209 -10.93 4.45 -8.46
C LEU A 209 -9.46 4.07 -8.62
N HIS A 210 -9.11 2.91 -8.14
CA HIS A 210 -7.79 2.30 -8.28
C HIS A 210 -7.93 1.00 -9.07
N ILE A 211 -7.44 0.99 -10.30
CA ILE A 211 -7.47 -0.19 -11.18
C ILE A 211 -6.07 -0.80 -11.20
N PHE A 212 -6.00 -2.08 -10.87
CA PHE A 212 -4.77 -2.88 -10.85
C PHE A 212 -4.88 -3.99 -11.89
N LEU A 213 -4.08 -3.90 -12.95
CA LEU A 213 -4.15 -4.76 -14.12
C LEU A 213 -2.93 -5.67 -14.20
N GLY A 214 -3.13 -6.95 -14.48
CA GLY A 214 -2.07 -7.93 -14.63
C GLY A 214 -1.18 -8.09 -13.37
N VAL A 215 -1.73 -7.87 -12.20
CA VAL A 215 -0.99 -7.69 -10.93
C VAL A 215 -0.26 -8.96 -10.50
N ASP A 216 1.00 -8.82 -10.12
CA ASP A 216 1.71 -9.83 -9.33
C ASP A 216 1.12 -9.86 -7.90
N GLU A 217 0.66 -11.05 -7.49
CA GLU A 217 0.08 -11.28 -6.16
C GLU A 217 1.00 -10.86 -5.01
N ASN A 218 2.33 -10.83 -5.23
CA ASN A 218 3.30 -10.45 -4.20
C ASN A 218 3.42 -8.93 -4.00
N LEU A 219 3.08 -8.13 -4.99
CA LEU A 219 3.15 -6.66 -4.94
C LEU A 219 1.81 -6.02 -4.53
N LEU A 220 0.71 -6.77 -4.62
CA LEU A 220 -0.65 -6.31 -4.47
C LEU A 220 -0.90 -5.45 -3.22
N VAL A 221 -0.50 -5.93 -2.05
CA VAL A 221 -0.74 -5.23 -0.78
C VAL A 221 0.10 -3.96 -0.69
N GLY A 222 1.34 -3.99 -1.21
CA GLY A 222 2.19 -2.80 -1.32
C GLY A 222 1.55 -1.74 -2.22
N ASP A 223 1.00 -2.12 -3.36
CA ASP A 223 0.32 -1.22 -4.29
C ASP A 223 -0.95 -0.61 -3.66
N MET A 224 -1.72 -1.41 -2.89
CA MET A 224 -2.87 -0.90 -2.13
C MET A 224 -2.44 0.10 -1.06
N ILE A 225 -1.35 -0.15 -0.33
CA ILE A 225 -0.80 0.79 0.66
C ILE A 225 -0.39 2.08 -0.02
N ASN A 226 0.31 2.02 -1.14
CA ASN A 226 0.72 3.19 -1.90
C ASN A 226 -0.48 4.02 -2.39
N ALA A 227 -1.52 3.36 -2.89
CA ALA A 227 -2.76 4.02 -3.31
C ALA A 227 -3.49 4.71 -2.15
N LEU A 228 -3.52 4.09 -0.96
CA LEU A 228 -4.12 4.66 0.24
C LEU A 228 -3.26 5.76 0.88
N SER A 229 -1.95 5.78 0.67
CA SER A 229 -1.03 6.73 1.34
C SER A 229 -1.38 8.19 1.06
N SER A 230 -1.85 8.51 -0.14
CA SER A 230 -2.29 9.86 -0.52
C SER A 230 -3.68 10.24 0.02
N LYS A 231 -4.50 9.27 0.44
CA LYS A 231 -5.89 9.46 0.86
C LYS A 231 -6.09 9.27 2.36
N GLY A 232 -5.24 8.46 2.98
CA GLY A 232 -5.28 8.13 4.40
C GLY A 232 -5.77 6.70 4.67
N ALA A 233 -5.09 6.04 5.60
CA ALA A 233 -5.38 4.65 5.98
C ALA A 233 -6.79 4.43 6.55
N PHE A 234 -7.42 5.49 7.09
CA PHE A 234 -8.76 5.41 7.68
C PHE A 234 -9.84 4.91 6.69
N TRP A 235 -9.61 5.04 5.39
CA TRP A 235 -10.52 4.49 4.38
C TRP A 235 -10.63 2.97 4.43
N SER A 236 -9.60 2.26 4.91
CA SER A 236 -9.64 0.82 5.13
C SER A 236 -10.37 0.40 6.41
N SER A 237 -10.89 1.34 7.19
CA SER A 237 -11.57 1.07 8.48
C SER A 237 -12.87 0.29 8.33
N ALA A 238 -13.55 0.45 7.20
CA ALA A 238 -14.75 -0.31 6.87
C ALA A 238 -14.78 -0.62 5.36
N TYR A 239 -14.92 -1.89 5.01
CA TYR A 239 -14.93 -2.32 3.62
C TYR A 239 -15.75 -3.58 3.42
N PHE A 240 -16.12 -3.85 2.19
CA PHE A 240 -16.50 -5.20 1.76
C PHE A 240 -15.72 -5.59 0.50
N SER A 241 -15.66 -6.89 0.24
CA SER A 241 -15.00 -7.40 -0.96
C SER A 241 -15.90 -8.45 -1.65
N PHE A 242 -15.71 -8.59 -2.94
CA PHE A 242 -16.35 -9.63 -3.73
C PHE A 242 -15.53 -9.98 -4.97
N ALA A 243 -15.70 -11.22 -5.45
CA ALA A 243 -15.16 -11.64 -6.74
C ALA A 243 -16.28 -11.58 -7.79
N HIS A 244 -16.01 -10.94 -8.93
CA HIS A 244 -16.95 -10.84 -10.03
C HIS A 244 -17.07 -12.18 -10.78
N TYR A 245 -15.94 -12.81 -11.00
CA TYR A 245 -15.85 -14.13 -11.60
C TYR A 245 -14.80 -14.99 -10.89
N ASN A 246 -14.82 -16.30 -11.15
CA ASN A 246 -13.90 -17.26 -10.53
C ASN A 246 -12.80 -17.68 -11.52
N SER A 247 -11.53 -17.53 -11.10
CA SER A 247 -10.36 -18.08 -11.77
C SER A 247 -9.25 -18.35 -10.73
N ASP A 248 -8.28 -19.18 -11.08
CA ASP A 248 -7.14 -19.46 -10.19
C ASP A 248 -6.38 -18.19 -9.81
N LYS A 249 -6.23 -17.24 -10.75
CA LYS A 249 -5.60 -15.95 -10.50
C LYS A 249 -6.42 -15.13 -9.50
N ILE A 250 -7.73 -15.02 -9.68
CA ILE A 250 -8.63 -14.32 -8.75
C ILE A 250 -8.57 -14.94 -7.35
N ASN A 251 -8.62 -16.25 -7.25
CA ASN A 251 -8.58 -16.95 -5.95
C ASN A 251 -7.29 -16.66 -5.18
N LYS A 252 -6.14 -16.60 -5.88
CA LYS A 252 -4.85 -16.23 -5.27
C LYS A 252 -4.85 -14.78 -4.78
N LEU A 253 -5.41 -13.84 -5.55
CA LEU A 253 -5.53 -12.44 -5.13
C LEU A 253 -6.41 -12.31 -3.88
N VAL A 254 -7.57 -12.97 -3.85
CA VAL A 254 -8.46 -12.99 -2.68
C VAL A 254 -7.73 -13.50 -1.45
N ALA A 255 -7.11 -14.68 -1.55
CA ALA A 255 -6.37 -15.29 -0.43
C ALA A 255 -5.22 -14.40 0.06
N ARG A 256 -4.53 -13.70 -0.84
CA ARG A 256 -3.44 -12.78 -0.51
C ARG A 256 -3.96 -11.56 0.26
N VAL A 257 -5.00 -10.92 -0.24
CA VAL A 257 -5.59 -9.75 0.42
C VAL A 257 -6.15 -10.14 1.78
N GLU A 258 -6.91 -11.24 1.90
CA GLU A 258 -7.45 -11.69 3.18
C GLU A 258 -6.35 -11.93 4.23
N LYS A 259 -5.25 -12.57 3.82
CA LYS A 259 -4.10 -12.84 4.70
C LYS A 259 -3.40 -11.57 5.17
N GLU A 260 -3.24 -10.58 4.31
CA GLU A 260 -2.39 -9.42 4.55
C GLU A 260 -3.16 -8.10 4.72
N PHE A 261 -4.49 -8.13 4.68
CA PHE A 261 -5.31 -6.91 4.81
C PHE A 261 -5.01 -6.11 6.09
N HIS A 262 -4.58 -6.80 7.15
CA HIS A 262 -4.18 -6.16 8.39
C HIS A 262 -3.01 -5.17 8.19
N LEU A 263 -2.15 -5.37 7.19
CA LEU A 263 -1.04 -4.46 6.87
C LEU A 263 -1.53 -3.11 6.36
N LEU A 264 -2.69 -3.05 5.70
CA LEU A 264 -3.32 -1.79 5.27
C LEU A 264 -3.73 -0.90 6.46
N ARG A 265 -3.91 -1.50 7.63
CA ARG A 265 -4.34 -0.84 8.87
C ARG A 265 -3.21 -0.61 9.85
N SER A 266 -2.07 -1.27 9.67
CA SER A 266 -0.89 -1.18 10.52
C SER A 266 0.25 -0.50 9.78
N GLY A 267 1.26 -0.05 10.51
CA GLY A 267 2.45 0.55 9.90
C GLY A 267 2.34 2.04 9.54
N TRP A 268 1.19 2.66 9.72
CA TRP A 268 0.99 4.09 9.46
C TRP A 268 1.55 4.99 10.55
N GLY A 269 2.13 4.41 11.61
CA GLY A 269 2.58 5.11 12.79
C GLY A 269 1.42 5.55 13.70
N PHE A 270 1.77 6.13 14.82
CA PHE A 270 0.79 6.68 15.76
C PHE A 270 0.69 8.20 15.59
N PHE A 271 -0.47 8.76 15.86
CA PHE A 271 -0.67 10.21 15.85
C PHE A 271 0.34 10.96 16.72
N ASP A 272 0.61 10.44 17.91
CA ASP A 272 1.61 11.00 18.82
C ASP A 272 3.01 11.01 18.22
N ASP A 273 3.36 9.99 17.44
CA ASP A 273 4.65 9.90 16.77
C ASP A 273 4.83 11.03 15.73
N ASN A 274 3.78 11.36 14.98
CA ASN A 274 3.80 12.50 14.06
C ASN A 274 3.94 13.83 14.79
N ILE A 275 3.30 13.99 15.94
CA ILE A 275 3.43 15.22 16.77
C ILE A 275 4.86 15.35 17.32
N TYR A 276 5.45 14.25 17.84
CA TYR A 276 6.85 14.26 18.27
C TYR A 276 7.79 14.56 17.11
N SER A 277 7.57 13.94 15.94
CA SER A 277 8.37 14.18 14.74
C SER A 277 8.37 15.65 14.36
N LEU A 278 7.19 16.26 14.23
CA LEU A 278 7.06 17.69 13.93
C LEU A 278 7.76 18.58 14.96
N ALA A 279 7.58 18.27 16.25
CA ALA A 279 8.18 19.07 17.32
C ALA A 279 9.71 18.97 17.33
N HIS A 280 10.25 17.76 17.21
CA HIS A 280 11.69 17.51 17.25
C HIS A 280 12.40 18.04 16.01
N SER A 281 11.89 17.73 14.80
CA SER A 281 12.45 18.25 13.55
C SER A 281 12.46 19.78 13.55
N ARG A 282 11.35 20.41 14.02
CA ARG A 282 11.30 21.87 14.18
C ARG A 282 12.38 22.39 15.14
N ILE A 283 12.61 21.73 16.28
CA ILE A 283 13.65 22.14 17.24
C ILE A 283 15.03 22.02 16.60
N HIS A 284 15.31 20.92 15.88
CA HIS A 284 16.59 20.74 15.20
C HIS A 284 16.84 21.79 14.13
N LEU A 285 15.82 22.13 13.34
CA LEU A 285 15.92 23.17 12.31
C LEU A 285 16.13 24.56 12.91
N LEU A 286 15.41 24.90 14.01
CA LEU A 286 15.57 26.20 14.68
C LEU A 286 16.91 26.35 15.43
N ASN A 287 17.49 25.26 15.89
CA ASN A 287 18.80 25.24 16.53
C ASN A 287 19.96 25.21 15.50
N GLU A 288 19.63 25.22 14.22
CA GLU A 288 20.61 25.10 13.12
C GLU A 288 21.52 23.86 13.29
N ASP A 289 20.94 22.76 13.73
CA ASP A 289 21.67 21.51 13.90
C ASP A 289 22.25 21.04 12.56
N PHE A 290 23.37 20.34 12.62
CA PHE A 290 24.06 19.90 11.42
C PHE A 290 23.31 18.76 10.72
N PHE A 291 22.74 19.05 9.55
CA PHE A 291 22.17 18.06 8.64
C PHE A 291 23.19 17.65 7.57
N LEU A 292 23.29 16.34 7.34
CA LEU A 292 24.16 15.78 6.32
C LEU A 292 23.69 16.20 4.93
N LYS A 293 24.60 16.74 4.11
CA LYS A 293 24.30 17.12 2.72
C LYS A 293 24.56 15.93 1.79
N LYS A 294 23.75 15.79 0.73
CA LYS A 294 23.95 14.76 -0.31
C LYS A 294 25.31 14.90 -1.00
N GLU A 295 25.69 16.14 -1.29
CA GLU A 295 26.98 16.44 -1.91
C GLU A 295 28.06 16.57 -0.84
N ARG A 296 28.80 15.50 -0.56
CA ARG A 296 29.96 15.46 0.29
C ARG A 296 30.96 14.41 -0.18
N ASP A 297 32.23 14.71 -0.03
CA ASP A 297 33.29 13.75 -0.32
C ASP A 297 33.64 12.94 0.95
N MET A 298 33.27 11.65 0.92
CA MET A 298 33.61 10.68 1.96
C MET A 298 34.48 9.54 1.40
N SER A 299 35.15 9.78 0.28
CA SER A 299 35.93 8.75 -0.44
C SER A 299 37.03 8.11 0.44
N PHE A 300 37.51 8.83 1.46
CA PHE A 300 38.51 8.33 2.42
C PHE A 300 38.00 7.15 3.30
N LEU A 301 36.65 6.97 3.42
CA LEU A 301 36.06 5.86 4.17
C LEU A 301 35.88 4.60 3.32
N LYS A 302 35.99 4.70 2.01
CA LYS A 302 35.63 3.66 1.06
C LYS A 302 36.31 2.32 1.30
N ASP A 303 37.58 2.34 1.67
CA ASP A 303 38.41 1.15 1.81
C ASP A 303 38.54 0.68 3.27
N ILE A 304 37.96 1.43 4.21
CA ILE A 304 37.93 1.08 5.62
C ILE A 304 36.72 0.16 5.89
N PRO A 305 36.88 -1.01 6.52
CA PRO A 305 35.73 -1.84 6.88
C PRO A 305 34.87 -1.16 7.96
N ALA A 306 33.53 -1.32 7.83
CA ALA A 306 32.60 -0.86 8.84
C ALA A 306 31.89 -2.04 9.53
N PHE A 307 31.84 -2.04 10.84
CA PHE A 307 31.11 -2.99 11.67
C PHE A 307 29.83 -2.33 12.18
N VAL A 308 28.68 -2.75 11.68
CA VAL A 308 27.36 -2.32 12.18
C VAL A 308 26.94 -3.29 13.28
N VAL A 309 26.91 -2.78 14.50
CA VAL A 309 26.73 -3.60 15.70
C VAL A 309 25.36 -3.34 16.35
N GLY A 310 24.50 -4.34 16.32
CA GLY A 310 23.26 -4.41 17.10
C GLY A 310 23.45 -5.20 18.39
N ASN A 311 22.41 -5.28 19.22
CA ASN A 311 22.45 -5.94 20.53
C ASN A 311 21.71 -7.29 20.54
N GLY A 312 21.70 -8.00 19.42
CA GLY A 312 21.10 -9.32 19.32
C GLY A 312 22.01 -10.43 19.93
N PRO A 313 21.45 -11.63 20.16
CA PRO A 313 22.12 -12.73 20.88
C PRO A 313 23.45 -13.20 20.28
N SER A 314 23.65 -13.05 18.99
CA SER A 314 24.89 -13.43 18.31
C SER A 314 26.07 -12.51 18.65
N LEU A 315 25.81 -11.32 19.20
CA LEU A 315 26.86 -10.38 19.59
C LEU A 315 27.84 -11.03 20.59
N ASP A 316 27.31 -11.76 21.58
CA ASP A 316 28.15 -12.42 22.62
C ASP A 316 29.22 -13.34 22.03
N LYS A 317 28.91 -14.00 20.91
CA LYS A 317 29.85 -14.92 20.24
C LYS A 317 30.92 -14.15 19.44
N ASN A 318 30.64 -12.93 19.05
CA ASN A 318 31.50 -12.14 18.16
C ASN A 318 32.21 -11.01 18.87
N ILE A 319 31.95 -10.77 20.16
CA ILE A 319 32.48 -9.63 20.91
C ILE A 319 34.01 -9.59 20.92
N ASN A 320 34.67 -10.73 21.13
CA ASN A 320 36.13 -10.84 21.12
C ASN A 320 36.71 -10.56 19.71
N PHE A 321 36.01 -11.00 18.66
CA PHE A 321 36.41 -10.72 17.29
C PHE A 321 36.35 -9.22 16.99
N ILE A 322 35.26 -8.56 17.39
CA ILE A 322 35.12 -7.10 17.24
C ILE A 322 36.21 -6.37 18.02
N LYS A 323 36.48 -6.80 19.27
CA LYS A 323 37.52 -6.20 20.13
C LYS A 323 38.91 -6.27 19.51
N ASN A 324 39.28 -7.42 18.94
CA ASN A 324 40.58 -7.63 18.34
C ASN A 324 40.82 -6.79 17.05
N LEU A 325 39.76 -6.33 16.40
CA LEU A 325 39.83 -5.57 15.16
C LEU A 325 39.43 -4.10 15.36
N SER A 326 39.12 -3.68 16.58
CA SER A 326 38.57 -2.34 16.87
C SER A 326 39.40 -1.18 16.31
N ASP A 327 40.73 -1.33 16.28
CA ASP A 327 41.66 -0.29 15.79
C ASP A 327 41.82 -0.27 14.24
N GLN A 328 41.19 -1.25 13.54
CA GLN A 328 41.32 -1.45 12.10
C GLN A 328 40.02 -1.19 11.32
N VAL A 329 38.93 -0.94 12.02
CA VAL A 329 37.59 -0.80 11.45
C VAL A 329 36.86 0.39 12.05
N ILE A 330 35.80 0.85 11.40
CA ILE A 330 34.86 1.82 11.99
C ILE A 330 33.72 1.04 12.62
N ILE A 331 33.49 1.24 13.92
CA ILE A 331 32.43 0.57 14.68
C ILE A 331 31.21 1.52 14.79
N ILE A 332 30.09 1.08 14.22
CA ILE A 332 28.79 1.78 14.27
C ILE A 332 27.90 1.07 15.28
N ALA A 333 27.79 1.63 16.48
CA ALA A 333 26.94 1.10 17.55
C ALA A 333 25.48 1.50 17.35
N CYS A 334 24.57 0.54 17.24
CA CYS A 334 23.14 0.76 17.00
C CYS A 334 22.33 0.61 18.30
N GLY A 335 21.71 1.70 18.76
CA GLY A 335 20.83 1.72 19.92
C GLY A 335 21.51 1.13 21.18
N SER A 336 20.89 0.12 21.80
CA SER A 336 21.37 -0.48 23.05
C SER A 336 22.73 -1.20 22.93
N ALA A 337 23.22 -1.48 21.71
CA ALA A 337 24.54 -2.08 21.50
C ALA A 337 25.68 -1.24 22.09
N VAL A 338 25.53 0.08 22.16
CA VAL A 338 26.51 0.98 22.76
C VAL A 338 26.83 0.63 24.22
N SER A 339 25.82 0.18 24.98
CA SER A 339 26.00 -0.26 26.38
C SER A 339 26.77 -1.58 26.47
N ALA A 340 26.52 -2.53 25.55
CA ALA A 340 27.25 -3.78 25.48
C ALA A 340 28.72 -3.55 25.14
N LEU A 341 29.00 -2.76 24.11
CA LEU A 341 30.38 -2.40 23.72
C LEU A 341 31.14 -1.68 24.84
N TYR A 342 30.48 -0.73 25.54
CA TYR A 342 31.06 -0.04 26.69
C TYR A 342 31.47 -1.00 27.80
N LYS A 343 30.61 -1.95 28.16
CA LYS A 343 30.90 -2.95 29.20
C LYS A 343 32.11 -3.84 28.87
N GLU A 344 32.30 -4.12 27.60
CA GLU A 344 33.41 -4.92 27.09
C GLU A 344 34.69 -4.10 26.83
N GLY A 345 34.64 -2.80 27.09
CA GLY A 345 35.77 -1.88 26.88
C GLY A 345 36.12 -1.65 25.40
N ILE A 346 35.12 -1.75 24.52
CA ILE A 346 35.26 -1.49 23.09
C ILE A 346 34.77 -0.07 22.81
N GLN A 347 35.63 0.80 22.28
CA GLN A 347 35.24 2.13 21.86
C GLN A 347 34.58 2.05 20.49
N ALA A 348 33.34 2.51 20.39
CA ALA A 348 32.71 2.70 19.10
C ALA A 348 33.03 4.10 18.52
N ASP A 349 33.06 4.22 17.20
CA ASP A 349 33.32 5.47 16.49
C ASP A 349 32.07 6.28 16.25
N ILE A 350 30.98 5.57 15.93
CA ILE A 350 29.69 6.16 15.59
C ILE A 350 28.59 5.52 16.45
N TYR A 351 27.71 6.34 16.99
CA TYR A 351 26.48 5.90 17.62
C TYR A 351 25.28 6.28 16.77
N VAL A 352 24.39 5.32 16.51
CA VAL A 352 23.16 5.52 15.76
C VAL A 352 21.95 5.20 16.64
N ALA A 353 21.01 6.14 16.72
CA ALA A 353 19.70 5.97 17.38
C ALA A 353 18.62 6.67 16.55
N VAL A 354 17.38 6.19 16.66
CA VAL A 354 16.25 6.68 15.84
C VAL A 354 14.97 6.91 16.65
N GLU A 355 14.99 6.59 17.92
CA GLU A 355 13.82 6.66 18.80
C GLU A 355 13.47 8.09 19.19
N ARG A 356 12.23 8.48 18.93
CA ARG A 356 11.75 9.86 19.16
C ARG A 356 11.34 10.15 20.60
N THR A 357 11.22 9.14 21.46
CA THR A 357 10.82 9.33 22.85
C THR A 357 12.01 9.76 23.72
N LYS A 358 11.72 10.45 24.81
CA LYS A 358 12.74 10.90 25.78
C LYS A 358 13.51 9.72 26.38
N SER A 359 12.94 8.52 26.39
CA SER A 359 13.59 7.32 26.90
C SER A 359 14.96 7.05 26.25
N SER A 360 15.20 7.50 25.03
CA SER A 360 16.51 7.38 24.38
C SER A 360 17.57 8.26 25.06
N ALA A 361 17.21 9.47 25.45
CA ALA A 361 18.11 10.35 26.21
C ALA A 361 18.30 9.84 27.65
N ASP A 362 17.20 9.39 28.28
CA ASP A 362 17.24 8.81 29.63
C ASP A 362 18.13 7.54 29.67
N PHE A 363 18.09 6.70 28.63
CA PHE A 363 18.98 5.54 28.52
C PHE A 363 20.46 5.94 28.50
N LEU A 364 20.83 6.97 27.74
CA LEU A 364 22.20 7.48 27.68
C LEU A 364 22.66 8.09 29.03
N ASP A 365 21.74 8.72 29.74
CA ASP A 365 22.03 9.28 31.08
C ASP A 365 22.21 8.17 32.14
N ILE A 366 21.36 7.16 32.13
CA ILE A 366 21.46 5.97 33.00
C ILE A 366 22.76 5.19 32.75
N MET A 367 23.22 5.12 31.51
CA MET A 367 24.48 4.48 31.16
C MET A 367 25.69 5.12 31.87
N ASN A 368 25.59 6.39 32.27
CA ASN A 368 26.59 7.15 33.01
C ASN A 368 28.01 7.07 32.43
N ALA A 369 28.14 7.07 31.11
CA ALA A 369 29.38 6.88 30.38
C ALA A 369 29.75 8.12 29.53
N ARG A 370 29.61 9.32 30.08
CA ARG A 370 29.73 10.58 29.32
C ARG A 370 31.04 10.74 28.57
N ASN A 371 32.17 10.33 29.16
CA ASN A 371 33.48 10.43 28.48
C ASN A 371 33.54 9.50 27.28
N TYR A 372 33.04 8.28 27.41
CA TYR A 372 32.96 7.31 26.32
C TYR A 372 32.06 7.81 25.17
N LEU A 373 30.87 8.33 25.49
CA LEU A 373 29.92 8.86 24.50
C LEU A 373 30.46 10.08 23.76
N ARG A 374 31.25 10.93 24.43
CA ARG A 374 31.85 12.14 23.84
C ARG A 374 32.86 11.88 22.75
N GLU A 375 33.49 10.72 22.77
CA GLU A 375 34.48 10.35 21.73
C GLU A 375 33.83 9.83 20.44
N MET A 376 32.56 9.51 20.48
CA MET A 376 31.79 9.05 19.31
C MET A 376 31.15 10.21 18.54
N ALA A 377 30.97 10.01 17.23
CA ALA A 377 30.04 10.80 16.43
C ALA A 377 28.62 10.25 16.60
N PHE A 378 27.65 11.10 16.91
CA PHE A 378 26.25 10.75 16.96
C PHE A 378 25.59 11.03 15.60
N LEU A 379 25.14 9.98 14.91
CA LEU A 379 24.37 10.10 13.69
C LEU A 379 22.94 9.62 13.94
N SER A 380 21.98 10.43 13.56
CA SER A 380 20.59 10.15 13.85
C SER A 380 19.65 10.79 12.81
N VAL A 381 18.37 10.63 13.03
CA VAL A 381 17.32 11.21 12.19
C VAL A 381 16.76 12.48 12.82
N ASP A 382 16.17 13.34 11.98
CA ASP A 382 15.56 14.61 12.39
C ASP A 382 14.49 14.48 13.48
N VAL A 383 13.88 13.30 13.60
CA VAL A 383 12.82 13.02 14.59
C VAL A 383 13.34 12.56 15.96
N ILE A 384 14.66 12.41 16.14
CA ILE A 384 15.26 11.99 17.42
C ILE A 384 14.94 12.98 18.54
N HIS A 385 14.85 12.49 19.78
CA HIS A 385 14.65 13.40 20.91
C HIS A 385 15.84 14.37 21.06
N PRO A 386 15.63 15.69 21.11
CA PRO A 386 16.74 16.70 21.08
C PRO A 386 17.76 16.54 22.20
N ASP A 387 17.36 16.00 23.36
CA ASP A 387 18.26 15.79 24.49
C ASP A 387 19.35 14.74 24.23
N CYS A 388 19.19 13.84 23.25
CA CYS A 388 20.20 12.85 22.90
C CYS A 388 21.54 13.49 22.48
N LYS A 389 21.50 14.62 21.82
CA LYS A 389 22.71 15.33 21.34
C LYS A 389 23.64 15.80 22.46
N LYS A 390 23.11 16.05 23.65
CA LYS A 390 23.86 16.60 24.80
C LYS A 390 24.99 15.69 25.27
N PHE A 391 24.96 14.40 24.90
CA PHE A 391 25.95 13.41 25.28
C PHE A 391 27.18 13.38 24.36
N PHE A 392 27.09 13.96 23.17
CA PHE A 392 28.11 13.86 22.12
C PHE A 392 28.71 15.22 21.76
N ARG A 393 29.95 15.21 21.28
CA ARG A 393 30.62 16.42 20.78
C ARG A 393 30.33 16.68 19.31
N LYS A 394 30.17 15.61 18.53
CA LYS A 394 29.90 15.63 17.10
C LYS A 394 28.55 15.00 16.83
N THR A 395 27.69 15.73 16.16
CA THR A 395 26.34 15.24 15.84
C THR A 395 26.03 15.53 14.38
N GLY A 396 25.33 14.61 13.73
CA GLY A 396 24.85 14.76 12.37
C GLY A 396 23.46 14.12 12.23
N LEU A 397 22.57 14.80 11.51
CA LEU A 397 21.20 14.35 11.26
C LEU A 397 20.99 14.11 9.77
N ALA A 398 20.17 13.12 9.46
CA ALA A 398 19.56 12.94 8.15
C ALA A 398 18.05 13.00 8.32
N PHE A 399 17.32 13.31 7.26
CA PHE A 399 15.87 13.23 7.31
C PHE A 399 15.43 11.76 7.31
N LYS A 400 14.43 11.45 8.09
CA LYS A 400 13.78 10.16 8.04
C LYS A 400 12.70 10.18 6.95
N ALA A 401 12.77 9.25 5.99
CA ALA A 401 11.77 9.16 4.94
C ALA A 401 10.36 8.99 5.54
N ASP A 402 9.36 9.46 4.81
CA ASP A 402 7.93 9.36 5.15
C ASP A 402 7.51 10.08 6.44
N GLU A 403 8.39 10.87 7.05
CA GLU A 403 8.03 11.71 8.19
C GLU A 403 7.45 13.08 7.74
N PRO A 404 6.62 13.73 8.56
CA PRO A 404 5.88 14.93 8.13
C PRO A 404 6.73 16.08 7.62
N ILE A 405 7.87 16.39 8.29
CA ILE A 405 8.76 17.49 7.87
C ILE A 405 9.50 17.14 6.58
N TYR A 406 9.97 15.90 6.45
CA TYR A 406 10.59 15.43 5.21
C TYR A 406 9.63 15.54 4.03
N THR A 407 8.40 15.05 4.19
CA THR A 407 7.37 15.12 3.16
C THR A 407 7.07 16.56 2.76
N TYR A 408 6.93 17.46 3.74
CA TYR A 408 6.70 18.89 3.49
C TYR A 408 7.87 19.55 2.76
N LEU A 409 9.10 19.36 3.21
CA LEU A 409 10.28 19.96 2.58
C LEU A 409 10.54 19.42 1.18
N SER A 410 10.32 18.13 0.96
CA SER A 410 10.48 17.50 -0.36
C SER A 410 9.46 18.03 -1.39
N ALA A 411 8.27 18.40 -0.94
CA ALA A 411 7.24 19.01 -1.79
C ALA A 411 7.54 20.47 -2.14
N LEU A 412 8.35 21.18 -1.34
CA LEU A 412 8.67 22.60 -1.56
C LEU A 412 9.89 22.84 -2.42
N SER A 413 10.89 21.96 -2.38
CA SER A 413 12.17 22.17 -3.05
C SER A 413 12.94 20.85 -3.24
N GLU A 414 13.93 20.85 -4.16
CA GLU A 414 14.89 19.75 -4.23
C GLU A 414 15.59 19.54 -2.88
N GLN A 415 15.46 18.34 -2.35
CA GLN A 415 16.06 17.97 -1.08
C GLN A 415 17.59 17.86 -1.21
N LYS A 416 18.32 18.82 -0.64
CA LYS A 416 19.80 18.85 -0.65
C LYS A 416 20.45 18.05 0.47
N TYR A 417 19.64 17.55 1.41
CA TYR A 417 20.10 16.81 2.56
C TYR A 417 19.84 15.31 2.39
N ASP A 418 20.62 14.52 3.10
CA ASP A 418 20.47 13.07 3.09
C ASP A 418 19.19 12.62 3.77
N THR A 419 18.69 11.50 3.30
CA THR A 419 17.50 10.82 3.79
C THR A 419 17.83 9.38 4.12
N LEU A 420 17.31 8.88 5.23
CA LEU A 420 17.35 7.48 5.56
C LEU A 420 16.05 6.81 5.11
N ASP A 421 16.08 6.18 3.93
CA ASP A 421 14.91 5.56 3.31
C ASP A 421 14.55 4.22 3.98
N TYR A 422 15.54 3.52 4.53
CA TYR A 422 15.38 2.18 5.13
C TYR A 422 15.70 2.18 6.63
N SER A 423 15.20 3.17 7.39
CA SER A 423 15.48 3.29 8.82
C SER A 423 14.59 2.45 9.72
N ASN A 424 13.50 1.90 9.21
CA ASN A 424 12.53 1.08 9.92
C ASN A 424 12.71 -0.41 9.61
N PRO A 425 12.20 -1.36 10.43
CA PRO A 425 11.63 -1.13 11.76
C PRO A 425 12.66 -1.12 12.90
N PHE A 426 13.92 -1.45 12.64
CA PHE A 426 14.95 -1.61 13.66
C PHE A 426 16.10 -0.62 13.47
N VAL A 427 16.70 -0.19 14.57
CA VAL A 427 17.85 0.74 14.55
C VAL A 427 19.06 0.18 13.79
N GLY A 428 19.23 -1.14 13.70
CA GLY A 428 20.24 -1.77 12.87
C GLY A 428 20.12 -1.44 11.38
N ASN A 429 18.89 -1.28 10.88
CA ASN A 429 18.63 -0.84 9.52
C ASN A 429 19.19 0.57 9.29
N SER A 430 18.99 1.47 10.26
CA SER A 430 19.55 2.83 10.20
C SER A 430 21.07 2.84 10.26
N GLY A 431 21.67 1.95 11.06
CA GLY A 431 23.14 1.78 11.09
C GLY A 431 23.70 1.34 9.75
N LEU A 432 23.06 0.35 9.10
CA LEU A 432 23.44 -0.09 7.76
C LEU A 432 23.22 1.01 6.73
N ASN A 433 22.09 1.71 6.78
CA ASN A 433 21.80 2.81 5.86
C ASN A 433 22.84 3.93 5.99
N TYR A 434 23.23 4.31 7.21
CA TYR A 434 24.32 5.24 7.43
C TYR A 434 25.66 4.74 6.92
N ALA A 435 26.00 3.46 7.09
CA ALA A 435 27.22 2.90 6.55
C ALA A 435 27.28 3.06 5.02
N LEU A 436 26.17 2.74 4.33
CA LEU A 436 26.08 2.89 2.88
C LEU A 436 26.13 4.37 2.45
N LEU A 437 25.41 5.23 3.16
CA LEU A 437 25.32 6.67 2.90
C LEU A 437 26.69 7.39 3.11
N LEU A 438 27.50 6.89 4.04
CA LEU A 438 28.89 7.36 4.25
C LEU A 438 29.87 6.77 3.24
N GLY A 439 29.46 5.84 2.37
CA GLY A 439 30.27 5.32 1.28
C GLY A 439 31.17 4.13 1.63
N PHE A 440 30.94 3.47 2.78
CA PHE A 440 31.65 2.22 3.11
C PHE A 440 31.32 1.13 2.10
N LYS A 441 32.36 0.45 1.57
CA LYS A 441 32.19 -0.68 0.65
C LYS A 441 32.14 -2.04 1.34
N ASN A 442 32.84 -2.16 2.44
CA ASN A 442 32.95 -3.39 3.20
C ASN A 442 32.20 -3.20 4.52
N VAL A 443 30.96 -3.68 4.58
CA VAL A 443 30.08 -3.56 5.76
C VAL A 443 29.81 -4.94 6.33
N TYR A 444 30.05 -5.12 7.62
CA TYR A 444 29.83 -6.36 8.35
C TYR A 444 28.80 -6.14 9.44
N LEU A 445 27.83 -7.05 9.57
CA LEU A 445 26.72 -6.96 10.51
C LEU A 445 26.94 -7.90 11.69
N PHE A 446 26.86 -7.38 12.91
CA PHE A 446 26.99 -8.15 14.15
C PHE A 446 25.79 -7.88 15.05
N GLY A 447 25.26 -8.91 15.68
CA GLY A 447 24.14 -8.78 16.62
C GLY A 447 22.86 -8.21 16.00
N ILE A 448 22.63 -8.41 14.70
CA ILE A 448 21.42 -7.99 13.97
C ILE A 448 20.49 -9.21 13.79
N ASP A 449 20.30 -9.98 14.85
CA ASP A 449 19.56 -11.25 14.80
C ASP A 449 18.04 -11.07 14.77
N ASN A 450 17.53 -9.90 15.15
CA ASN A 450 16.11 -9.62 15.32
C ASN A 450 15.36 -10.66 16.17
N GLY A 451 16.06 -11.18 17.18
CA GLY A 451 15.58 -12.22 18.07
C GLY A 451 16.15 -12.09 19.50
N TYR A 452 15.77 -13.01 20.37
CA TYR A 452 16.23 -13.08 21.75
C TYR A 452 16.59 -14.53 22.13
N LYS A 453 17.41 -14.68 23.17
CA LYS A 453 17.64 -15.98 23.79
C LYS A 453 16.47 -16.27 24.75
N ASN A 454 15.94 -17.51 24.70
CA ASN A 454 15.02 -18.02 25.72
C ASN A 454 15.76 -18.34 27.02
#